data_548af1f48eb2a40055ab9f8534ef4fbb
#
_entry.id   548af1f48eb2a40055ab9f8534ef4fbb
#
_cell.length_a   1.000
_cell.length_b   1.000
_cell.length_c   1.000
_cell.angle_alpha   90.00
_cell.angle_beta   90.00
_cell.angle_gamma   90.00
#
_symmetry.space_group_name_H-M   'P 1'
#
loop_
_entity.id
_entity.type
_entity.pdbx_description
1 polymer ?
#
loop_
_entity_poly.entity_id
_entity_poly.type
_entity_poly.pdbx_seq_one_letter_code
_entity_poly.pdbx_strand_id
1 'polypeptide(L)'
;NEKQLNKFKKAIINFPTVRKSLAASHGIFINNNYHFDITRPGVALFGGIKNRNILNVVNIELPVLQTHFLNKGEGIGYGLTYCSNEKKKVATLAGGYADGLTRNFSNIGFLYHKKIPCPILGRISMDLVSVDITHLKEEPKKLTFIGTEQTINDLSDISNSISHEILINIGNRYTKKYLN
;
A
#
# COMPACT_ATOMS: atom_id res chain seq x y z
N ASN A 1 -7.42 23.75 9.07
CA ASN A 1 -8.65 23.10 9.53
C ASN A 1 -9.59 24.09 10.21
N GLU A 2 -9.15 24.92 11.17
CA GLU A 2 -10.01 25.88 11.88
C GLU A 2 -10.65 26.92 10.96
N LYS A 3 -9.90 27.44 9.98
CA LYS A 3 -10.44 28.36 8.97
C LYS A 3 -11.62 27.74 8.19
N GLN A 4 -11.53 26.44 7.86
CA GLN A 4 -12.62 25.71 7.20
C GLN A 4 -13.81 25.54 8.13
N LEU A 5 -13.56 25.12 9.38
CA LEU A 5 -14.61 24.99 10.39
C LEU A 5 -15.38 26.29 10.59
N ASN A 6 -14.68 27.43 10.73
CA ASN A 6 -15.30 28.73 10.94
C ASN A 6 -16.10 29.20 9.71
N LYS A 7 -15.60 28.95 8.49
CA LYS A 7 -16.37 29.22 7.26
C LYS A 7 -17.63 28.36 7.18
N PHE A 8 -17.51 27.08 7.51
CA PHE A 8 -18.64 26.15 7.53
C PHE A 8 -19.70 26.58 8.54
N LYS A 9 -19.30 26.90 9.79
CA LYS A 9 -20.20 27.39 10.82
C LYS A 9 -20.99 28.65 10.37
N LYS A 10 -20.33 29.59 9.69
CA LYS A 10 -21.01 30.78 9.13
C LYS A 10 -22.02 30.41 8.04
N ALA A 11 -21.65 29.50 7.15
CA ALA A 11 -22.50 29.10 6.03
C ALA A 11 -23.78 28.37 6.49
N ILE A 12 -23.68 27.48 7.50
CA ILE A 12 -24.81 26.67 7.95
C ILE A 12 -25.89 27.46 8.72
N ILE A 13 -25.61 28.68 9.14
CA ILE A 13 -26.61 29.59 9.78
C ILE A 13 -27.82 29.74 8.87
N ASN A 14 -27.62 29.83 7.55
CA ASN A 14 -28.68 29.97 6.57
C ASN A 14 -29.48 28.69 6.28
N PHE A 15 -29.09 27.56 6.89
CA PHE A 15 -29.70 26.25 6.67
C PHE A 15 -30.00 25.54 7.99
N PRO A 16 -30.90 26.07 8.85
CA PRO A 16 -31.10 25.58 10.22
C PRO A 16 -31.66 24.15 10.27
N THR A 17 -32.51 23.74 9.33
CA THR A 17 -33.20 22.45 9.32
C THR A 17 -32.47 21.34 8.57
N VAL A 18 -31.39 21.67 7.84
CA VAL A 18 -30.63 20.69 7.02
C VAL A 18 -29.57 20.02 7.87
N ARG A 19 -29.42 18.71 7.76
CA ARG A 19 -28.31 17.96 8.40
C ARG A 19 -26.96 18.42 7.86
N LYS A 20 -25.99 18.59 8.73
CA LYS A 20 -24.65 19.13 8.44
C LYS A 20 -23.61 18.03 8.44
N SER A 21 -22.68 18.11 7.50
CA SER A 21 -21.55 17.19 7.41
C SER A 21 -20.31 17.93 6.94
N LEU A 22 -19.25 17.93 7.76
CA LEU A 22 -17.97 18.55 7.44
C LEU A 22 -16.83 17.51 7.35
N ALA A 23 -16.72 16.63 8.35
CA ALA A 23 -15.57 15.75 8.49
C ALA A 23 -15.62 14.56 7.53
N ALA A 24 -14.58 14.41 6.71
CA ALA A 24 -14.18 13.14 6.09
C ALA A 24 -13.18 12.42 7.01
N SER A 25 -12.61 11.29 6.56
CA SER A 25 -11.79 10.39 7.40
C SER A 25 -10.79 11.10 8.31
N HIS A 26 -9.93 11.96 7.80
CA HIS A 26 -8.93 12.67 8.63
C HIS A 26 -9.59 13.70 9.56
N GLY A 27 -10.64 14.38 9.11
CA GLY A 27 -11.36 15.36 9.90
C GLY A 27 -12.05 14.77 11.13
N ILE A 28 -12.45 13.50 11.07
CA ILE A 28 -13.08 12.77 12.18
C ILE A 28 -12.13 12.67 13.38
N PHE A 29 -10.82 12.50 13.12
CA PHE A 29 -9.81 12.29 14.16
C PHE A 29 -9.18 13.59 14.69
N ILE A 30 -9.62 14.77 14.21
CA ILE A 30 -9.14 16.06 14.75
C ILE A 30 -9.78 16.30 16.11
N ASN A 31 -11.07 16.48 16.16
CA ASN A 31 -11.91 16.54 17.38
C ASN A 31 -13.41 16.57 17.00
N ASN A 32 -14.28 16.44 18.02
CA ASN A 32 -15.74 16.36 17.84
C ASN A 32 -16.37 17.63 17.22
N ASN A 33 -15.73 18.78 17.28
CA ASN A 33 -16.27 20.02 16.69
C ASN A 33 -16.38 19.96 15.15
N TYR A 34 -15.73 18.99 14.51
CA TYR A 34 -15.79 18.76 13.06
C TYR A 34 -16.87 17.78 12.65
N HIS A 35 -17.49 17.03 13.58
CA HIS A 35 -18.41 15.95 13.27
C HIS A 35 -19.76 16.42 12.73
N PHE A 36 -20.36 17.40 13.41
CA PHE A 36 -21.74 17.84 13.15
C PHE A 36 -22.71 16.65 13.20
N ASP A 37 -23.72 16.63 12.30
CA ASP A 37 -24.75 15.58 12.30
C ASP A 37 -24.30 14.30 11.60
N ILE A 38 -23.36 14.38 10.66
CA ILE A 38 -22.90 13.27 9.83
C ILE A 38 -21.40 13.37 9.60
N THR A 39 -20.68 12.28 9.84
CA THR A 39 -19.29 12.10 9.39
C THR A 39 -19.25 11.21 8.14
N ARG A 40 -18.20 11.39 7.32
CA ARG A 40 -18.00 10.64 6.07
C ARG A 40 -16.70 9.84 6.12
N PRO A 41 -16.62 8.73 6.91
CA PRO A 41 -15.45 7.86 6.87
C PRO A 41 -15.35 7.19 5.49
N GLY A 42 -14.17 7.19 4.92
CA GLY A 42 -13.82 6.52 3.67
C GLY A 42 -12.55 5.70 3.89
N VAL A 43 -11.39 6.26 3.59
CA VAL A 43 -10.10 5.57 3.72
C VAL A 43 -9.82 5.04 5.13
N ALA A 44 -10.39 5.65 6.17
CA ALA A 44 -10.28 5.14 7.55
C ALA A 44 -10.86 3.73 7.71
N LEU A 45 -11.93 3.39 7.00
CA LEU A 45 -12.54 2.05 7.04
C LEU A 45 -11.63 0.96 6.48
N PHE A 46 -10.64 1.35 5.66
CA PHE A 46 -9.70 0.44 5.02
C PHE A 46 -8.29 0.49 5.64
N GLY A 47 -8.14 1.12 6.80
CA GLY A 47 -6.84 1.22 7.46
C GLY A 47 -5.94 2.36 6.95
N GLY A 48 -6.43 3.23 6.05
CA GLY A 48 -5.65 4.26 5.38
C GLY A 48 -5.44 5.55 6.16
N ILE A 49 -5.43 5.48 7.50
CA ILE A 49 -5.08 6.59 8.39
C ILE A 49 -4.09 6.09 9.43
N LYS A 50 -2.99 6.81 9.63
CA LYS A 50 -2.02 6.55 10.68
C LYS A 50 -2.61 6.91 12.05
N ASN A 51 -3.40 6.01 12.60
CA ASN A 51 -4.00 6.13 13.92
C ASN A 51 -4.02 4.75 14.58
N ARG A 52 -3.54 4.66 15.85
CA ARG A 52 -3.43 3.39 16.58
C ARG A 52 -4.76 2.63 16.77
N ASN A 53 -5.88 3.32 16.63
CA ASN A 53 -7.22 2.72 16.76
C ASN A 53 -7.79 2.27 15.40
N ILE A 54 -7.04 2.47 14.30
CA ILE A 54 -7.43 2.06 12.96
C ILE A 54 -6.57 0.88 12.55
N LEU A 55 -7.21 -0.25 12.30
CA LEU A 55 -6.55 -1.49 11.91
C LEU A 55 -6.40 -1.57 10.39
N ASN A 56 -5.33 -2.22 9.93
CA ASN A 56 -5.20 -2.63 8.54
C ASN A 56 -6.18 -3.78 8.27
N VAL A 57 -7.04 -3.63 7.26
CA VAL A 57 -8.06 -4.62 6.88
C VAL A 57 -7.82 -5.20 5.50
N VAL A 58 -6.77 -4.75 4.82
CA VAL A 58 -6.39 -5.24 3.49
C VAL A 58 -5.13 -6.07 3.61
N ASN A 59 -5.16 -7.28 3.05
CA ASN A 59 -4.00 -8.13 2.92
C ASN A 59 -3.86 -8.59 1.47
N ILE A 60 -2.67 -8.44 0.89
CA ILE A 60 -2.37 -8.88 -0.47
C ILE A 60 -1.12 -9.75 -0.44
N GLU A 61 -1.27 -10.97 -0.94
CA GLU A 61 -0.18 -11.92 -1.11
C GLU A 61 0.01 -12.24 -2.58
N LEU A 62 1.26 -12.32 -3.01
CA LEU A 62 1.65 -12.65 -4.38
C LEU A 62 2.31 -14.02 -4.41
N PRO A 63 1.88 -14.94 -5.29
CA PRO A 63 2.52 -16.23 -5.43
C PRO A 63 3.89 -16.10 -6.11
N VAL A 64 4.84 -16.91 -5.65
CA VAL A 64 6.14 -17.07 -6.30
C VAL A 64 5.96 -18.00 -7.50
N LEU A 65 6.38 -17.54 -8.68
CA LEU A 65 6.34 -18.31 -9.92
C LEU A 65 7.61 -19.12 -10.14
N GLN A 66 8.75 -18.50 -9.76
CA GLN A 66 10.05 -19.14 -9.96
C GLN A 66 11.08 -18.54 -8.99
N THR A 67 12.10 -19.33 -8.67
CA THR A 67 13.32 -18.86 -8.01
C THR A 67 14.54 -19.17 -8.88
N HIS A 68 15.54 -18.28 -8.88
CA HIS A 68 16.79 -18.47 -9.59
C HIS A 68 17.94 -17.75 -8.91
N PHE A 69 19.17 -18.03 -9.33
CA PHE A 69 20.33 -17.27 -8.89
C PHE A 69 20.64 -16.15 -9.90
N LEU A 70 20.90 -14.97 -9.37
CA LEU A 70 21.45 -13.83 -10.09
C LEU A 70 22.92 -13.70 -9.70
N ASN A 71 23.84 -13.84 -10.64
CA ASN A 71 25.26 -13.78 -10.38
C ASN A 71 25.74 -12.32 -10.29
N LYS A 72 26.95 -12.13 -9.74
CA LYS A 72 27.60 -10.83 -9.76
C LYS A 72 27.74 -10.30 -11.20
N GLY A 73 27.34 -9.06 -11.41
CA GLY A 73 27.36 -8.38 -12.71
C GLY A 73 26.13 -8.61 -13.59
N GLU A 74 25.24 -9.54 -13.20
CA GLU A 74 23.97 -9.73 -13.94
C GLU A 74 22.94 -8.68 -13.52
N GLY A 75 22.19 -8.21 -14.51
CA GLY A 75 21.11 -7.23 -14.31
C GLY A 75 19.74 -7.89 -14.30
N ILE A 76 18.76 -7.22 -13.66
CA ILE A 76 17.38 -7.70 -13.58
C ILE A 76 16.38 -6.57 -13.86
N GLY A 77 15.25 -6.94 -14.46
CA GLY A 77 14.16 -6.04 -14.83
C GLY A 77 14.44 -5.22 -16.11
N TYR A 78 13.41 -4.53 -16.57
CA TYR A 78 13.52 -3.68 -17.76
C TYR A 78 14.54 -2.56 -17.61
N GLY A 79 15.43 -2.45 -18.61
CA GLY A 79 16.50 -1.45 -18.62
C GLY A 79 17.61 -1.76 -17.64
N LEU A 80 17.65 -2.97 -17.06
CA LEU A 80 18.69 -3.45 -16.13
C LEU A 80 19.01 -2.43 -15.04
N THR A 81 17.98 -1.82 -14.47
CA THR A 81 18.12 -0.76 -13.45
C THR A 81 18.66 -1.25 -12.12
N TYR A 82 18.72 -2.56 -11.93
CA TYR A 82 19.43 -3.22 -10.87
C TYR A 82 20.48 -4.14 -11.48
N CYS A 83 21.73 -4.02 -11.04
CA CYS A 83 22.82 -4.91 -11.37
C CYS A 83 23.41 -5.45 -10.07
N SER A 84 23.51 -6.76 -9.93
CA SER A 84 23.97 -7.39 -8.72
C SER A 84 25.48 -7.27 -8.53
N ASN A 85 25.93 -6.87 -7.34
CA ASN A 85 27.33 -6.82 -6.96
C ASN A 85 27.86 -8.13 -6.34
N GLU A 86 26.95 -9.07 -6.09
CA GLU A 86 27.22 -10.38 -5.49
C GLU A 86 26.23 -11.43 -6.02
N LYS A 87 26.44 -12.71 -5.68
CA LYS A 87 25.45 -13.75 -5.99
C LYS A 87 24.24 -13.63 -5.10
N LYS A 88 23.04 -13.50 -5.69
CA LYS A 88 21.75 -13.41 -4.99
C LYS A 88 20.81 -14.52 -5.40
N LYS A 89 19.94 -14.92 -4.48
CA LYS A 89 18.78 -15.76 -4.78
C LYS A 89 17.56 -14.85 -4.96
N VAL A 90 16.92 -14.95 -6.11
CA VAL A 90 15.82 -14.07 -6.53
C VAL A 90 14.54 -14.88 -6.68
N ALA A 91 13.43 -14.34 -6.22
CA ALA A 91 12.09 -14.84 -6.53
C ALA A 91 11.39 -13.89 -7.50
N THR A 92 10.77 -14.45 -8.54
CA THR A 92 9.85 -13.74 -9.42
C THR A 92 8.42 -14.09 -9.04
N LEU A 93 7.59 -13.07 -8.79
CA LEU A 93 6.22 -13.22 -8.32
C LEU A 93 5.22 -12.74 -9.37
N ALA A 94 4.02 -13.36 -9.34
CA ALA A 94 2.89 -12.92 -10.14
C ALA A 94 2.24 -11.70 -9.48
N GLY A 95 2.57 -10.53 -9.97
CA GLY A 95 2.05 -9.24 -9.57
C GLY A 95 2.92 -8.11 -10.08
N GLY A 96 2.30 -7.11 -10.65
CA GLY A 96 2.97 -5.97 -11.23
C GLY A 96 2.13 -4.70 -11.14
N TYR A 97 2.44 -3.71 -12.00
CA TYR A 97 1.71 -2.45 -11.93
C TYR A 97 0.23 -2.57 -12.37
N ALA A 98 -0.14 -3.61 -13.12
CA ALA A 98 -1.54 -3.93 -13.43
C ALA A 98 -2.31 -4.47 -12.21
N ASP A 99 -1.60 -4.82 -11.15
CA ASP A 99 -2.15 -5.35 -9.90
C ASP A 99 -2.02 -4.35 -8.75
N GLY A 100 -1.58 -3.11 -9.02
CA GLY A 100 -1.43 -2.06 -8.03
C GLY A 100 -0.02 -1.90 -7.44
N LEU A 101 0.96 -2.72 -7.85
CA LEU A 101 2.36 -2.53 -7.51
C LEU A 101 2.97 -1.47 -8.42
N THR A 102 2.74 -0.21 -8.15
CA THR A 102 3.20 0.88 -9.02
C THR A 102 4.71 0.82 -9.25
N ARG A 103 5.17 1.33 -10.40
CA ARG A 103 6.59 1.38 -10.75
C ARG A 103 7.43 2.22 -9.78
N ASN A 104 6.79 3.06 -8.96
CA ASN A 104 7.46 3.85 -7.93
C ASN A 104 8.10 2.98 -6.83
N PHE A 105 7.66 1.72 -6.67
CA PHE A 105 8.30 0.78 -5.74
C PHE A 105 9.56 0.12 -6.29
N SER A 106 9.89 0.31 -7.58
CA SER A 106 11.07 -0.30 -8.22
C SER A 106 12.36 0.09 -7.49
N ASN A 107 13.17 -0.90 -7.10
CA ASN A 107 14.44 -0.78 -6.38
C ASN A 107 14.37 -0.17 -4.96
N ILE A 108 13.20 0.25 -4.47
CA ILE A 108 13.04 0.87 -3.14
C ILE A 108 12.00 0.18 -2.27
N GLY A 109 11.06 -0.54 -2.87
CA GLY A 109 9.99 -1.23 -2.16
C GLY A 109 10.41 -2.61 -1.63
N PHE A 110 9.50 -3.19 -0.85
CA PHE A 110 9.68 -4.51 -0.25
C PHE A 110 8.41 -5.35 -0.42
N LEU A 111 8.60 -6.68 -0.44
CA LEU A 111 7.59 -7.65 -0.07
C LEU A 111 8.06 -8.39 1.18
N TYR A 112 7.16 -9.07 1.87
CA TYR A 112 7.50 -9.70 3.15
C TYR A 112 7.25 -11.20 3.12
N HIS A 113 8.24 -11.98 3.58
CA HIS A 113 8.05 -13.36 3.98
C HIS A 113 7.91 -13.41 5.50
N LYS A 114 6.68 -13.62 5.98
CA LYS A 114 6.38 -13.44 7.40
C LYS A 114 6.78 -12.01 7.83
N LYS A 115 7.74 -11.87 8.75
CA LYS A 115 8.27 -10.57 9.22
C LYS A 115 9.56 -10.12 8.51
N ILE A 116 10.04 -10.88 7.54
CA ILE A 116 11.33 -10.66 6.91
C ILE A 116 11.11 -9.87 5.61
N PRO A 117 11.70 -8.66 5.46
CA PRO A 117 11.58 -7.87 4.24
C PRO A 117 12.42 -8.48 3.11
N CYS A 118 11.84 -8.54 1.92
CA CYS A 118 12.46 -8.98 0.67
C CYS A 118 12.49 -7.79 -0.30
N PRO A 119 13.65 -7.16 -0.53
CA PRO A 119 13.76 -5.98 -1.37
C PRO A 119 13.36 -6.25 -2.81
N ILE A 120 12.66 -5.32 -3.44
CA ILE A 120 12.35 -5.35 -4.86
C ILE A 120 13.61 -5.03 -5.66
N LEU A 121 13.94 -5.88 -6.62
CA LEU A 121 15.09 -5.75 -7.50
C LEU A 121 14.64 -5.40 -8.92
N GLY A 122 15.18 -4.30 -9.44
CA GLY A 122 14.87 -3.82 -10.78
C GLY A 122 13.49 -3.20 -10.91
N ARG A 123 13.11 -2.93 -12.17
CA ARG A 123 11.81 -2.31 -12.49
C ARG A 123 10.68 -3.33 -12.40
N ILE A 124 9.61 -2.93 -11.74
CA ILE A 124 8.34 -3.68 -11.74
C ILE A 124 7.76 -3.65 -13.16
N SER A 125 7.37 -4.82 -13.67
CA SER A 125 6.70 -4.97 -14.97
C SER A 125 5.18 -4.90 -14.82
N MET A 126 4.45 -5.11 -15.92
CA MET A 126 2.98 -5.14 -15.89
C MET A 126 2.45 -6.23 -14.96
N ASP A 127 3.06 -7.42 -15.01
CA ASP A 127 2.54 -8.64 -14.42
C ASP A 127 3.49 -9.30 -13.42
N LEU A 128 4.74 -8.81 -13.32
CA LEU A 128 5.79 -9.47 -12.54
C LEU A 128 6.59 -8.48 -11.70
N VAL A 129 7.02 -8.95 -10.54
CA VAL A 129 8.00 -8.29 -9.68
C VAL A 129 9.06 -9.29 -9.24
N SER A 130 10.32 -8.85 -9.17
CA SER A 130 11.44 -9.65 -8.68
C SER A 130 11.92 -9.13 -7.33
N VAL A 131 12.22 -10.04 -6.41
CA VAL A 131 12.70 -9.69 -5.07
C VAL A 131 13.89 -10.54 -4.63
N ASP A 132 14.73 -9.96 -3.78
CA ASP A 132 15.84 -10.66 -3.13
C ASP A 132 15.34 -11.55 -1.99
N ILE A 133 15.60 -12.83 -2.09
CA ILE A 133 15.29 -13.83 -1.05
C ILE A 133 16.54 -14.55 -0.54
N THR A 134 17.74 -13.99 -0.79
CA THR A 134 19.04 -14.61 -0.44
C THR A 134 19.14 -14.95 1.04
N HIS A 135 18.60 -14.10 1.89
CA HIS A 135 18.65 -14.22 3.35
C HIS A 135 17.58 -15.15 3.96
N LEU A 136 16.66 -15.65 3.15
CA LEU A 136 15.63 -16.57 3.63
C LEU A 136 16.19 -17.97 3.78
N LYS A 137 15.82 -18.65 4.87
CA LYS A 137 16.21 -20.04 5.15
C LYS A 137 15.48 -21.06 4.27
N GLU A 138 14.29 -20.72 3.83
CA GLU A 138 13.41 -21.56 3.00
C GLU A 138 12.87 -20.77 1.81
N GLU A 139 12.57 -21.44 0.72
CA GLU A 139 11.92 -20.79 -0.42
C GLU A 139 10.45 -20.50 -0.11
N PRO A 140 10.03 -19.24 -0.22
CA PRO A 140 8.65 -18.88 0.02
C PRO A 140 7.78 -19.32 -1.17
N LYS A 141 6.57 -19.80 -0.90
CA LYS A 141 5.55 -20.03 -1.95
C LYS A 141 4.79 -18.76 -2.32
N LYS A 142 4.76 -17.78 -1.42
CA LYS A 142 4.11 -16.47 -1.58
C LYS A 142 4.79 -15.45 -0.69
N LEU A 143 4.67 -14.17 -1.05
CA LEU A 143 5.13 -13.04 -0.26
C LEU A 143 4.00 -12.03 -0.10
N THR A 144 3.98 -11.34 1.03
CA THR A 144 2.98 -10.33 1.35
C THR A 144 3.42 -8.97 0.79
N PHE A 145 2.53 -8.32 0.04
CA PHE A 145 2.70 -6.95 -0.45
C PHE A 145 2.04 -5.95 0.50
N ILE A 146 0.78 -6.18 0.89
CA ILE A 146 0.07 -5.40 1.91
C ILE A 146 -0.30 -6.33 3.05
N GLY A 147 -0.01 -5.92 4.28
CA GLY A 147 -0.30 -6.73 5.46
C GLY A 147 0.06 -6.00 6.75
N THR A 148 0.32 -6.76 7.81
CA THR A 148 0.69 -6.22 9.12
C THR A 148 2.08 -5.58 9.12
N GLU A 149 3.01 -6.09 8.33
CA GLU A 149 4.40 -5.64 8.26
C GLU A 149 4.58 -4.44 7.31
N GLN A 150 3.65 -4.26 6.39
CA GLN A 150 3.63 -3.16 5.43
C GLN A 150 2.18 -2.78 5.14
N THR A 151 1.75 -1.68 5.73
CA THR A 151 0.39 -1.17 5.57
C THR A 151 0.25 -0.33 4.30
N ILE A 152 -0.99 0.00 3.94
CA ILE A 152 -1.25 0.95 2.84
C ILE A 152 -0.67 2.34 3.11
N ASN A 153 -0.51 2.72 4.39
CA ASN A 153 0.13 3.99 4.76
C ASN A 153 1.63 3.94 4.51
N ASP A 154 2.30 2.82 4.82
CA ASP A 154 3.74 2.65 4.55
C ASP A 154 4.01 2.70 3.05
N LEU A 155 3.16 2.04 2.25
CA LEU A 155 3.26 2.07 0.79
C LEU A 155 3.01 3.48 0.22
N SER A 156 2.08 4.24 0.79
CA SER A 156 1.84 5.62 0.36
C SER A 156 3.05 6.52 0.63
N ASP A 157 3.74 6.32 1.75
CA ASP A 157 4.98 7.04 2.06
C ASP A 157 6.11 6.69 1.09
N ILE A 158 6.35 5.38 0.85
CA ILE A 158 7.41 4.89 -0.05
C ILE A 158 7.19 5.41 -1.47
N SER A 159 5.94 5.42 -1.96
CA SER A 159 5.61 5.84 -3.32
C SER A 159 5.41 7.34 -3.50
N ASN A 160 5.50 8.13 -2.41
CA ASN A 160 5.14 9.54 -2.38
C ASN A 160 3.72 9.81 -2.91
N SER A 161 2.77 8.98 -2.45
CA SER A 161 1.37 8.98 -2.85
C SER A 161 0.45 9.10 -1.62
N ILE A 162 -0.81 8.75 -1.76
CA ILE A 162 -1.81 8.73 -0.69
C ILE A 162 -2.44 7.34 -0.58
N SER A 163 -2.88 6.97 0.62
CA SER A 163 -3.48 5.65 0.89
C SER A 163 -4.70 5.35 0.00
N HIS A 164 -5.47 6.36 -0.41
CA HIS A 164 -6.57 6.21 -1.37
C HIS A 164 -6.07 5.71 -2.73
N GLU A 165 -5.00 6.28 -3.24
CA GLU A 165 -4.43 5.89 -4.53
C GLU A 165 -3.89 4.46 -4.48
N ILE A 166 -3.23 4.09 -3.40
CA ILE A 166 -2.79 2.70 -3.20
C ILE A 166 -3.98 1.74 -3.29
N LEU A 167 -5.10 2.05 -2.60
CA LEU A 167 -6.27 1.20 -2.58
C LEU A 167 -7.00 1.10 -3.92
N ILE A 168 -7.20 2.22 -4.63
CA ILE A 168 -7.92 2.22 -5.91
C ILE A 168 -7.11 1.60 -7.05
N ASN A 169 -5.79 1.58 -6.93
CA ASN A 169 -4.90 0.95 -7.90
C ASN A 169 -4.84 -0.58 -7.73
N ILE A 170 -5.37 -1.14 -6.64
CA ILE A 170 -5.50 -2.59 -6.48
C ILE A 170 -6.45 -3.11 -7.57
N GLY A 171 -5.91 -3.89 -8.49
CA GLY A 171 -6.63 -4.40 -9.64
C GLY A 171 -7.72 -5.42 -9.29
N ASN A 172 -8.51 -5.79 -10.30
CA ASN A 172 -9.55 -6.82 -10.16
C ASN A 172 -9.04 -8.25 -10.43
N ARG A 173 -7.73 -8.42 -10.62
CA ARG A 173 -7.11 -9.71 -10.97
C ARG A 173 -6.88 -10.61 -9.74
N TYR A 174 -7.02 -10.07 -8.53
CA TYR A 174 -6.90 -10.83 -7.29
C TYR A 174 -8.11 -11.69 -7.00
N THR A 175 -7.88 -12.92 -6.53
CA THR A 175 -8.92 -13.72 -5.87
C THR A 175 -9.22 -13.12 -4.51
N LYS A 176 -10.43 -12.58 -4.33
CA LYS A 176 -10.85 -11.91 -3.10
C LYS A 176 -11.39 -12.92 -2.08
N LYS A 177 -10.92 -12.82 -0.84
CA LYS A 177 -11.47 -13.53 0.31
C LYS A 177 -11.88 -12.51 1.37
N TYR A 178 -13.11 -12.62 1.84
CA TYR A 178 -13.61 -11.81 2.95
C TYR A 178 -13.54 -12.66 4.22
N LEU A 179 -12.92 -12.09 5.26
CA LEU A 179 -12.78 -12.74 6.56
C LEU A 179 -13.75 -12.08 7.53
N ASN A 180 -14.47 -12.89 8.31
CA ASN A 180 -15.37 -12.44 9.38
C ASN A 180 -14.60 -12.24 10.67
#